data_bc639f8bfaf5758e5e57933a264048b7
#
_entry.id   bc639f8bfaf5758e5e57933a264048b7
#
_cell.length_a   1.000
_cell.length_b   1.000
_cell.length_c   1.000
_cell.angle_alpha   90.00
_cell.angle_beta   90.00
_cell.angle_gamma   90.00
#
_symmetry.space_group_name_H-M   'P 1'
#
loop_
_entity.id
_entity.type
_entity.pdbx_description
1 polymer ?
#
loop_
_entity_poly.entity_id
_entity_poly.type
_entity_poly.pdbx_seq_one_letter_code
_entity_poly.pdbx_strand_id
1 'polypeptide(L)'
;MDQTTPQLRCSVGVTAYNEEANIGRLLDALLSQQLHVVDISEIIVVASGCTDNTIPIVESFVAREPRVRLFVQPKREGKTAAVNVFLSNAVEDICVLESGDTIPHPDAVEHMVRMFADPAV
;
A
#
# COMPACT_ATOMS: atom_id res chain seq x y z
N MET A 1 -20.59 -20.81 -8.13
CA MET A 1 -20.23 -20.44 -7.88
C MET A 1 -19.55 -19.93 -7.16
N ASP A 2 -19.22 -19.64 -7.05
CA ASP A 2 -18.62 -19.21 -6.47
C ASP A 2 -18.26 -18.44 -5.84
N GLN A 3 -18.55 -18.28 -5.60
CA GLN A 3 -18.29 -17.79 -4.46
C GLN A 3 -16.92 -17.55 -4.14
N THR A 4 -16.14 -17.41 -4.97
CA THR A 4 -14.78 -17.02 -4.90
C THR A 4 -14.62 -15.52 -4.89
N THR A 5 -15.72 -14.80 -4.78
CA THR A 5 -15.70 -13.34 -4.67
C THR A 5 -15.00 -12.94 -3.37
N PRO A 6 -14.00 -12.05 -3.39
CA PRO A 6 -13.39 -11.57 -2.16
C PRO A 6 -14.43 -10.94 -1.24
N GLN A 7 -14.33 -11.26 0.04
CA GLN A 7 -15.27 -10.77 1.05
C GLN A 7 -14.78 -9.52 1.74
N LEU A 8 -13.46 -9.29 1.73
CA LEU A 8 -12.83 -8.20 2.44
C LEU A 8 -11.98 -7.40 1.48
N ARG A 9 -12.19 -6.09 1.43
CA ARG A 9 -11.38 -5.21 0.59
C ARG A 9 -10.63 -4.24 1.45
N CYS A 10 -9.39 -3.96 1.07
CA CYS A 10 -8.56 -3.03 1.82
C CYS A 10 -7.84 -2.06 0.90
N SER A 11 -7.47 -0.93 1.47
CA SER A 11 -6.56 0.04 0.87
C SER A 11 -5.22 -0.12 1.56
N VAL A 12 -4.14 -0.21 0.81
CA VAL A 12 -2.79 -0.30 1.35
C VAL A 12 -2.12 1.06 1.18
N GLY A 13 -1.58 1.60 2.26
CA GLY A 13 -0.84 2.85 2.24
C GLY A 13 0.63 2.59 2.48
N VAL A 14 1.48 3.22 1.68
CA VAL A 14 2.93 3.15 1.79
C VAL A 14 3.46 4.55 2.00
N THR A 15 4.17 4.76 3.12
CA THR A 15 4.85 6.03 3.35
C THR A 15 6.30 5.87 2.96
N ALA A 16 6.81 6.81 2.15
CA ALA A 16 8.16 6.70 1.61
C ALA A 16 8.90 8.02 1.70
N TYR A 17 10.13 7.95 2.21
CA TYR A 17 11.07 9.05 2.20
C TYR A 17 12.42 8.49 1.78
N ASN A 18 12.84 8.81 0.54
CA ASN A 18 14.13 8.36 -0.01
C ASN A 18 14.31 6.84 0.14
N GLU A 19 13.39 6.08 -0.46
CA GLU A 19 13.39 4.62 -0.40
C GLU A 19 13.69 4.00 -1.77
N GLU A 20 14.52 4.64 -2.57
CA GLU A 20 14.78 4.13 -3.93
C GLU A 20 15.33 2.70 -3.93
N ALA A 21 16.04 2.30 -2.87
CA ALA A 21 16.61 0.96 -2.78
C ALA A 21 15.54 -0.12 -2.54
N ASN A 22 14.39 0.23 -1.98
CA ASN A 22 13.42 -0.73 -1.49
C ASN A 22 12.03 -0.61 -2.10
N ILE A 23 11.66 0.59 -2.57
CA ILE A 23 10.27 0.86 -2.92
C ILE A 23 9.76 -0.03 -4.06
N GLY A 24 10.60 -0.34 -5.04
CA GLY A 24 10.20 -1.21 -6.13
C GLY A 24 9.91 -2.62 -5.65
N ARG A 25 10.75 -3.16 -4.76
CA ARG A 25 10.54 -4.51 -4.23
C ARG A 25 9.30 -4.57 -3.34
N LEU A 26 9.05 -3.51 -2.57
CA LEU A 26 7.85 -3.44 -1.74
C LEU A 26 6.60 -3.46 -2.62
N LEU A 27 6.57 -2.63 -3.67
CA LEU A 27 5.40 -2.58 -4.55
C LEU A 27 5.20 -3.91 -5.27
N ASP A 28 6.29 -4.56 -5.75
CA ASP A 28 6.18 -5.88 -6.34
C ASP A 28 5.63 -6.89 -5.35
N ALA A 29 6.08 -6.84 -4.08
CA ALA A 29 5.60 -7.75 -3.04
C ALA A 29 4.12 -7.54 -2.75
N LEU A 30 3.65 -6.29 -2.76
CA LEU A 30 2.23 -6.00 -2.54
C LEU A 30 1.37 -6.44 -3.72
N LEU A 31 1.87 -6.28 -4.94
CA LEU A 31 1.14 -6.68 -6.14
C LEU A 31 1.12 -8.20 -6.33
N SER A 32 2.03 -8.91 -5.66
CA SER A 32 2.15 -10.37 -5.75
C SER A 32 1.60 -11.09 -4.53
N GLN A 33 0.87 -10.41 -3.66
CA GLN A 33 0.34 -11.04 -2.46
C GLN A 33 -0.58 -12.20 -2.80
N GLN A 34 -0.48 -13.26 -1.99
CA GLN A 34 -1.37 -14.40 -2.08
C GLN A 34 -2.65 -14.06 -1.34
N LEU A 35 -3.72 -13.85 -2.08
CA LEU A 35 -5.00 -13.38 -1.54
C LEU A 35 -6.09 -14.40 -1.85
N HIS A 36 -6.95 -14.67 -0.87
CA HIS A 36 -8.06 -15.59 -1.00
C HIS A 36 -9.39 -14.88 -0.74
N VAL A 37 -9.65 -14.46 0.50
CA VAL A 37 -10.88 -13.73 0.84
C VAL A 37 -10.65 -12.22 0.90
N VAL A 38 -9.41 -11.79 0.80
CA VAL A 38 -9.02 -10.39 0.85
C VAL A 38 -8.66 -9.92 -0.56
N ASP A 39 -9.04 -8.69 -0.88
CA ASP A 39 -8.64 -8.05 -2.12
C ASP A 39 -8.02 -6.69 -1.79
N ILE A 40 -6.94 -6.38 -2.47
CA ILE A 40 -6.31 -5.05 -2.36
C ILE A 40 -6.93 -4.18 -3.45
N SER A 41 -7.77 -3.24 -3.05
CA SER A 41 -8.44 -2.34 -3.99
C SER A 41 -7.48 -1.33 -4.59
N GLU A 42 -6.53 -0.86 -3.78
CA GLU A 42 -5.58 0.17 -4.19
C GLU A 42 -4.35 0.14 -3.31
N ILE A 43 -3.26 0.65 -3.87
CA ILE A 43 -2.02 0.87 -3.14
C ILE A 43 -1.67 2.34 -3.32
N ILE A 44 -1.72 3.10 -2.22
CA ILE A 44 -1.44 4.53 -2.24
C ILE A 44 -0.06 4.75 -1.66
N VAL A 45 0.85 5.27 -2.48
CA VAL A 45 2.19 5.65 -2.03
C VAL A 45 2.19 7.15 -1.76
N VAL A 46 2.60 7.54 -0.57
CA VAL A 46 2.80 8.95 -0.23
C VAL A 46 4.30 9.18 -0.11
N ALA A 47 4.86 9.88 -1.10
CA ALA A 47 6.28 10.19 -1.16
C ALA A 47 6.48 11.58 -0.54
N SER A 48 7.17 11.63 0.60
CA SER A 48 7.30 12.86 1.38
C SER A 48 8.74 13.37 1.32
N GLY A 49 8.93 14.50 0.65
CA GLY A 49 10.22 15.18 0.59
C GLY A 49 11.33 14.37 -0.07
N CYS A 50 10.99 13.49 -1.01
CA CYS A 50 11.99 12.64 -1.66
C CYS A 50 12.89 13.45 -2.57
N THR A 51 14.20 13.18 -2.48
CA THR A 51 15.22 13.81 -3.32
C THR A 51 15.98 12.79 -4.16
N ASP A 52 15.69 11.50 -3.99
CA ASP A 52 16.30 10.42 -4.75
C ASP A 52 15.36 9.94 -5.87
N ASN A 53 15.52 8.72 -6.35
CA ASN A 53 14.72 8.18 -7.45
C ASN A 53 13.44 7.46 -6.99
N THR A 54 13.00 7.66 -5.74
CA THR A 54 11.78 7.05 -5.23
C THR A 54 10.58 7.39 -6.10
N ILE A 55 10.39 8.68 -6.40
CA ILE A 55 9.22 9.12 -7.17
C ILE A 55 9.21 8.54 -8.59
N PRO A 56 10.31 8.63 -9.37
CA PRO A 56 10.31 8.02 -10.70
C PRO A 56 10.03 6.52 -10.69
N ILE A 57 10.54 5.80 -9.68
CA ILE A 57 10.27 4.36 -9.56
C ILE A 57 8.78 4.12 -9.36
N VAL A 58 8.15 4.85 -8.44
CA VAL A 58 6.71 4.70 -8.19
C VAL A 58 5.90 5.08 -9.42
N GLU A 59 6.30 6.14 -10.12
CA GLU A 59 5.61 6.55 -11.35
C GLU A 59 5.61 5.46 -12.40
N SER A 60 6.68 4.66 -12.47
CA SER A 60 6.71 3.55 -13.41
C SER A 60 5.69 2.47 -13.07
N PHE A 61 5.38 2.29 -11.79
CA PHE A 61 4.32 1.38 -11.37
C PHE A 61 2.94 1.96 -11.67
N VAL A 62 2.74 3.25 -11.40
CA VAL A 62 1.47 3.93 -11.69
C VAL A 62 1.12 3.78 -13.17
N ALA A 63 2.11 3.87 -14.05
CA ALA A 63 1.89 3.81 -15.50
C ALA A 63 1.39 2.45 -15.97
N ARG A 64 1.71 1.37 -15.25
CA ARG A 64 1.39 0.00 -15.70
C ARG A 64 0.43 -0.76 -14.78
N GLU A 65 0.12 -0.19 -13.60
CA GLU A 65 -0.74 -0.88 -12.64
C GLU A 65 -1.81 0.08 -12.13
N PRO A 66 -3.07 -0.10 -12.57
CA PRO A 66 -4.15 0.86 -12.25
C PRO A 66 -4.42 1.03 -10.76
N ARG A 67 -4.07 0.02 -9.94
CA ARG A 67 -4.32 0.09 -8.50
C ARG A 67 -3.31 0.95 -7.76
N VAL A 68 -2.16 1.28 -8.36
CA VAL A 68 -1.13 2.06 -7.70
C VAL A 68 -1.37 3.54 -7.94
N ARG A 69 -1.41 4.29 -6.85
CA ARG A 69 -1.62 5.75 -6.87
C ARG A 69 -0.49 6.42 -6.11
N LEU A 70 -0.07 7.58 -6.58
CA LEU A 70 1.04 8.32 -5.96
C LEU A 70 0.57 9.71 -5.55
N PHE A 71 0.88 10.06 -4.30
CA PHE A 71 0.70 11.41 -3.78
C PHE A 71 2.07 11.91 -3.35
N VAL A 72 2.42 13.13 -3.75
CA VAL A 72 3.74 13.71 -3.47
C VAL A 72 3.59 14.88 -2.52
N GLN A 73 4.34 14.84 -1.42
CA GLN A 73 4.52 15.99 -0.54
C GLN A 73 5.88 16.60 -0.89
N PRO A 74 5.92 17.85 -1.41
CA PRO A 74 7.19 18.45 -1.83
C PRO A 74 8.21 18.57 -0.72
N LYS A 75 7.74 18.74 0.51
CA LYS A 75 8.60 18.82 1.68
C LYS A 75 8.34 17.62 2.59
N ARG A 76 9.37 17.21 3.32
CA ARG A 76 9.20 16.16 4.32
C ARG A 76 8.43 16.72 5.51
N GLU A 77 7.18 16.28 5.65
CA GLU A 77 6.28 16.77 6.68
C GLU A 77 6.08 15.77 7.82
N GLY A 78 6.81 14.64 7.77
CA GLY A 78 6.74 13.61 8.79
C GLY A 78 5.76 12.51 8.47
N LYS A 79 5.88 11.39 9.20
CA LYS A 79 5.09 10.20 8.92
C LYS A 79 3.61 10.42 9.17
N THR A 80 3.25 11.16 10.23
CA THR A 80 1.85 11.42 10.55
C THR A 80 1.15 12.15 9.41
N ALA A 81 1.82 13.16 8.83
CA ALA A 81 1.25 13.90 7.70
C ALA A 81 1.05 12.98 6.50
N ALA A 82 2.02 12.09 6.23
CA ALA A 82 1.92 11.15 5.12
C ALA A 82 0.78 10.15 5.35
N VAL A 83 0.64 9.64 6.57
CA VAL A 83 -0.46 8.73 6.91
C VAL A 83 -1.80 9.42 6.71
N ASN A 84 -1.92 10.70 7.10
CA ASN A 84 -3.15 11.44 6.93
C ASN A 84 -3.52 11.64 5.46
N VAL A 85 -2.53 11.83 4.59
CA VAL A 85 -2.77 11.91 3.14
C VAL A 85 -3.36 10.57 2.65
N PHE A 86 -2.77 9.45 3.08
CA PHE A 86 -3.29 8.15 2.73
C PHE A 86 -4.74 7.97 3.21
N LEU A 87 -4.99 8.22 4.49
CA LEU A 87 -6.32 8.01 5.07
C LEU A 87 -7.38 8.90 4.42
N SER A 88 -7.01 10.11 4.02
CA SER A 88 -7.94 11.03 3.37
C SER A 88 -8.33 10.58 1.97
N ASN A 89 -7.54 9.72 1.34
CA ASN A 89 -7.74 9.30 -0.05
C ASN A 89 -8.09 7.83 -0.19
N ALA A 90 -8.00 7.05 0.89
CA ALA A 90 -8.30 5.62 0.85
C ALA A 90 -9.80 5.43 0.59
N VAL A 91 -10.13 4.49 -0.31
CA VAL A 91 -11.52 4.22 -0.68
C VAL A 91 -12.14 3.13 0.18
N GLU A 92 -11.34 2.32 0.87
CA GLU A 92 -11.85 1.23 1.69
C GLU A 92 -11.77 1.58 3.17
N ASP A 93 -12.65 0.96 3.97
CA ASP A 93 -12.65 1.16 5.42
C ASP A 93 -11.49 0.45 6.10
N ILE A 94 -11.07 -0.68 5.53
CA ILE A 94 -9.93 -1.42 6.05
C ILE A 94 -8.67 -0.88 5.40
N CYS A 95 -7.77 -0.35 6.23
CA CYS A 95 -6.54 0.28 5.76
C CYS A 95 -5.33 -0.42 6.36
N VAL A 96 -4.38 -0.78 5.51
CA VAL A 96 -3.12 -1.42 5.90
C VAL A 96 -1.98 -0.45 5.62
N LEU A 97 -1.11 -0.25 6.60
CA LEU A 97 0.04 0.65 6.43
C LEU A 97 1.33 -0.14 6.31
N GLU A 98 2.16 0.26 5.35
CA GLU A 98 3.51 -0.28 5.16
C GLU A 98 4.50 0.87 5.08
N SER A 99 5.69 0.66 5.62
CA SER A 99 6.79 1.59 5.44
C SER A 99 7.57 1.24 4.18
N GLY A 100 8.11 2.25 3.49
CA GLY A 100 8.78 2.06 2.21
C GLY A 100 10.00 1.16 2.24
N ASP A 101 10.50 0.82 3.43
CA ASP A 101 11.65 -0.07 3.61
C ASP A 101 11.26 -1.51 4.00
N THR A 102 9.98 -1.82 4.02
CA THR A 102 9.46 -3.13 4.45
C THR A 102 9.14 -4.00 3.24
N ILE A 103 9.47 -5.30 3.34
CA ILE A 103 9.06 -6.27 2.32
C ILE A 103 8.15 -7.29 2.99
N PRO A 104 6.84 -7.23 2.73
CA PRO A 104 5.90 -8.13 3.39
C PRO A 104 6.02 -9.57 2.89
N HIS A 105 5.70 -10.53 3.75
CA HIS A 105 5.59 -11.92 3.34
C HIS A 105 4.48 -12.07 2.30
N PRO A 106 4.54 -13.13 1.46
CA PRO A 106 3.55 -13.32 0.38
C PRO A 106 2.09 -13.38 0.83
N ASP A 107 1.83 -13.75 2.08
CA ASP A 107 0.48 -13.84 2.62
C ASP A 107 0.20 -12.85 3.73
N ALA A 108 1.07 -11.84 3.90
CA ALA A 108 0.98 -10.92 5.04
C ALA A 108 -0.32 -10.13 5.04
N VAL A 109 -0.75 -9.63 3.89
CA VAL A 109 -1.96 -8.79 3.81
C VAL A 109 -3.20 -9.64 4.07
N GLU A 110 -3.25 -10.85 3.54
CA GLU A 110 -4.36 -11.76 3.78
C GLU A 110 -4.54 -12.02 5.27
N HIS A 111 -3.44 -12.38 5.95
CA HIS A 111 -3.49 -12.67 7.39
C HIS A 111 -3.89 -11.45 8.21
N MET A 112 -3.29 -10.31 7.90
CA MET A 112 -3.54 -9.08 8.66
C MET A 112 -5.00 -8.67 8.57
N VAL A 113 -5.56 -8.66 7.37
CA VAL A 113 -6.92 -8.19 7.15
C VAL A 113 -7.92 -9.19 7.72
N ARG A 114 -7.67 -10.49 7.58
CA ARG A 114 -8.54 -11.51 8.15
C ARG A 114 -8.60 -11.42 9.66
N MET A 115 -7.45 -11.23 10.32
CA MET A 115 -7.42 -11.06 11.77
C MET A 115 -8.20 -9.82 12.21
N PHE A 116 -8.01 -8.73 11.49
CA PHE A 116 -8.70 -7.47 11.80
C PHE A 116 -10.21 -7.62 11.70
N ALA A 117 -10.70 -8.40 10.75
CA ALA A 117 -12.13 -8.57 10.49
C ALA A 117 -12.76 -9.69 11.32
N ASP A 118 -11.96 -10.46 12.07
CA ASP A 118 -12.46 -11.56 12.89
C ASP A 118 -13.16 -11.01 14.13
N PRO A 119 -14.47 -11.30 14.32
CA PRO A 119 -15.18 -10.77 15.48
C PRO A 119 -14.69 -11.34 16.81
N ALA A 120 -13.90 -12.41 16.79
CA ALA A 120 -13.35 -13.00 18.01
C ALA A 120 -12.08 -12.29 18.49
N VAL A 121 -11.51 -11.38 17.70
CA VAL A 121 -10.28 -10.67 18.03
C VAL A 121 -10.54 -9.39 18.78
#